data_27b85e742ca3aa51c55975da21b7611d
#
_entry.id   27b85e742ca3aa51c55975da21b7611d
#
_cell.length_a   1.000
_cell.length_b   1.000
_cell.length_c   1.000
_cell.angle_alpha   90.00
_cell.angle_beta   90.00
_cell.angle_gamma   90.00
#
_symmetry.space_group_name_H-M   'P 1'
#
loop_
_entity.id
_entity.type
_entity.pdbx_description
1 polymer ?
#
loop_
_entity_poly.entity_id
_entity_poly.type
_entity_poly.pdbx_seq_one_letter_code
_entity_poly.pdbx_strand_id
1 'polypeptide(L)'
;MNNRRGWMLATGAIAAIAVLSVWQWRAGEEGVLDTAAAFGLPPLQLPTDVVLDRSRIELGRKLFFDRRLSFNGTMSCAMCHVPEEAFTSNASRTALGIEGKSLKRNAPSLLNVAWQSALFHDGREFSLSTQAWIPLLHPDEMANPSIGHLLHRIRGMADYDGQFERVFRGAGPSMETLGAAISAFEFTLVSADSRFDRWRYGGQGSALNDVEQRGFRIFSGKGRCTVCHLVDERDALLSDGKFHVTGAGFAPPGGRSFVVPLARGVQTVLTDIDVVAFAASVPPDLGRFEITLDPADRYAFKTPSLRNVARSAPYMHDGSLATLEEVIDFYDQGGGGAPGKSEALSALGLDPDEKRAVVAFLRSLDGAGLPALASNSRLQSLP
;
A
#
# COMPACT_ATOMS: atom_id res chain seq x y z
N MET A 1 0.61 -56.69 -57.72
CA MET A 1 1.29 -55.44 -57.62
C MET A 1 0.46 -54.59 -56.65
N ASN A 2 0.92 -54.53 -55.35
CA ASN A 2 0.17 -53.99 -54.25
C ASN A 2 0.63 -52.50 -53.94
N ASN A 3 -0.30 -51.60 -53.89
CA ASN A 3 -0.04 -50.27 -53.34
C ASN A 3 -1.00 -50.03 -52.16
N ARG A 4 -0.50 -50.22 -50.97
CA ARG A 4 -1.17 -49.79 -49.72
C ARG A 4 -0.76 -48.38 -49.41
N ARG A 5 -1.68 -47.41 -49.45
CA ARG A 5 -1.51 -46.05 -48.93
C ARG A 5 -1.83 -46.07 -47.42
N GLY A 6 -0.80 -45.86 -46.59
CA GLY A 6 -0.97 -45.65 -45.16
C GLY A 6 -1.43 -44.18 -44.88
N TRP A 7 -2.47 -44.06 -44.10
CA TRP A 7 -2.93 -42.80 -43.53
C TRP A 7 -2.17 -42.57 -42.22
N MET A 8 -1.34 -41.52 -42.19
CA MET A 8 -0.78 -40.99 -40.95
C MET A 8 -1.79 -40.02 -40.36
N LEU A 9 -2.33 -40.40 -39.21
CA LEU A 9 -3.04 -39.45 -38.32
C LEU A 9 -2.01 -38.60 -37.62
N ALA A 10 -1.96 -37.32 -37.95
CA ALA A 10 -1.20 -36.33 -37.21
C ALA A 10 -2.01 -35.91 -35.98
N THR A 11 -1.68 -36.44 -34.81
CA THR A 11 -2.15 -35.91 -33.52
C THR A 11 -1.42 -34.63 -33.19
N GLY A 12 -2.07 -33.51 -33.43
CA GLY A 12 -1.58 -32.19 -32.98
C GLY A 12 -1.67 -32.10 -31.47
N ALA A 13 -0.54 -32.18 -30.80
CA ALA A 13 -0.43 -31.81 -29.40
C ALA A 13 -0.51 -30.28 -29.30
N ILE A 14 -1.62 -29.74 -28.80
CA ILE A 14 -1.74 -28.34 -28.39
C ILE A 14 -0.97 -28.21 -27.09
N ALA A 15 0.26 -27.73 -27.16
CA ALA A 15 1.01 -27.32 -26.01
C ALA A 15 0.39 -26.01 -25.46
N ALA A 16 -0.34 -26.12 -24.37
CA ALA A 16 -0.76 -24.97 -23.59
C ALA A 16 0.51 -24.30 -22.99
N ILE A 17 0.97 -23.24 -23.64
CA ILE A 17 2.02 -22.37 -23.09
C ILE A 17 1.35 -21.57 -21.97
N ALA A 18 1.50 -22.06 -20.73
CA ALA A 18 1.26 -21.26 -19.55
C ALA A 18 2.33 -20.14 -19.55
N VAL A 19 1.95 -18.94 -19.95
CA VAL A 19 2.78 -17.76 -19.79
C VAL A 19 2.79 -17.44 -18.31
N LEU A 20 3.71 -18.08 -17.58
CA LEU A 20 4.16 -17.60 -16.27
C LEU A 20 4.94 -16.31 -16.56
N SER A 21 4.32 -15.17 -16.32
CA SER A 21 4.99 -13.88 -16.29
C SER A 21 5.89 -13.82 -15.05
N VAL A 22 6.93 -14.63 -15.07
CA VAL A 22 8.06 -14.49 -14.14
C VAL A 22 8.86 -13.29 -14.66
N TRP A 23 9.04 -12.30 -13.83
CA TRP A 23 9.99 -11.23 -14.05
C TRP A 23 11.38 -11.84 -14.32
N GLN A 24 11.68 -12.12 -15.60
CA GLN A 24 12.99 -12.61 -16.01
C GLN A 24 13.93 -11.42 -16.18
N TRP A 25 14.80 -11.23 -15.22
CA TRP A 25 16.00 -10.40 -15.38
C TRP A 25 16.83 -10.96 -16.54
N ARG A 26 16.85 -10.31 -17.68
CA ARG A 26 17.83 -10.62 -18.73
C ARG A 26 19.19 -10.13 -18.25
N ALA A 27 20.08 -11.06 -17.95
CA ALA A 27 21.49 -10.77 -17.69
C ALA A 27 22.10 -10.25 -18.99
N GLY A 28 22.49 -8.97 -19.03
CA GLY A 28 23.32 -8.50 -20.14
C GLY A 28 23.22 -7.05 -20.58
N GLU A 29 22.42 -6.20 -19.91
CA GLU A 29 22.51 -4.73 -20.12
C GLU A 29 22.15 -4.05 -18.80
N GLU A 30 22.66 -2.84 -18.52
CA GLU A 30 22.35 -2.06 -17.31
C GLU A 30 20.82 -1.89 -17.23
N GLY A 31 20.16 -2.83 -16.50
CA GLY A 31 18.74 -3.13 -16.62
C GLY A 31 17.87 -2.07 -15.98
N VAL A 32 17.28 -1.26 -16.81
CA VAL A 32 16.03 -0.55 -16.47
C VAL A 32 14.96 -1.61 -16.20
N LEU A 33 14.24 -1.49 -15.08
CA LEU A 33 13.01 -2.27 -14.83
C LEU A 33 12.12 -2.18 -16.08
N ASP A 34 11.77 -3.33 -16.66
CA ASP A 34 10.76 -3.36 -17.73
C ASP A 34 9.38 -3.09 -17.11
N THR A 35 9.09 -1.80 -16.93
CA THR A 35 7.80 -1.33 -16.42
C THR A 35 6.67 -1.49 -17.46
N ALA A 36 7.01 -1.84 -18.72
CA ALA A 36 6.02 -2.11 -19.77
C ALA A 36 5.22 -3.39 -19.50
N ALA A 37 5.67 -4.26 -18.59
CA ALA A 37 4.98 -5.51 -18.25
C ALA A 37 3.94 -5.37 -17.11
N ALA A 38 3.71 -4.17 -16.57
CA ALA A 38 2.73 -3.94 -15.50
C ALA A 38 1.30 -3.81 -16.06
N PHE A 39 0.77 -4.91 -16.62
CA PHE A 39 -0.53 -4.95 -17.28
C PHE A 39 -1.66 -4.47 -16.36
N GLY A 40 -2.42 -3.49 -16.85
CA GLY A 40 -3.50 -2.83 -16.11
C GLY A 40 -3.08 -1.61 -15.29
N LEU A 41 -1.77 -1.28 -15.24
CA LEU A 41 -1.25 -0.04 -14.67
C LEU A 41 -0.87 0.95 -15.78
N PRO A 42 -0.96 2.27 -15.53
CA PRO A 42 -0.48 3.28 -16.48
C PRO A 42 1.06 3.17 -16.64
N PRO A 43 1.62 3.67 -17.75
CA PRO A 43 3.07 3.75 -17.93
C PRO A 43 3.73 4.48 -16.76
N LEU A 44 4.75 3.85 -16.14
CA LEU A 44 5.47 4.48 -15.05
C LEU A 44 6.35 5.63 -15.56
N GLN A 45 6.17 6.80 -14.97
CA GLN A 45 7.02 7.96 -15.20
C GLN A 45 8.03 8.05 -14.05
N LEU A 46 9.28 7.64 -14.32
CA LEU A 46 10.34 7.77 -13.31
C LEU A 46 10.80 9.23 -13.22
N PRO A 47 10.99 9.77 -12.01
CA PRO A 47 11.69 11.03 -11.83
C PRO A 47 13.10 10.97 -12.44
N THR A 48 13.58 12.07 -13.01
CA THR A 48 14.84 12.11 -13.78
C THR A 48 16.11 11.81 -12.96
N ASP A 49 16.02 11.94 -11.65
CA ASP A 49 17.08 11.66 -10.68
C ASP A 49 17.03 10.23 -10.13
N VAL A 50 16.00 9.46 -10.47
CA VAL A 50 15.87 8.06 -10.06
C VAL A 50 16.58 7.14 -11.04
N VAL A 51 17.51 6.36 -10.53
CA VAL A 51 18.22 5.31 -11.29
C VAL A 51 17.88 3.96 -10.69
N LEU A 52 17.25 3.11 -11.49
CA LEU A 52 16.89 1.75 -11.12
C LEU A 52 17.87 0.75 -11.75
N ASP A 53 18.98 0.50 -11.08
CA ASP A 53 19.87 -0.59 -11.41
C ASP A 53 19.84 -1.69 -10.34
N ARG A 54 20.29 -2.87 -10.71
CA ARG A 54 20.23 -4.05 -9.84
C ARG A 54 20.96 -3.83 -8.51
N SER A 55 22.12 -3.20 -8.54
CA SER A 55 22.94 -3.01 -7.34
C SER A 55 22.29 -2.06 -6.34
N ARG A 56 21.64 -0.98 -6.82
CA ARG A 56 20.85 -0.08 -5.95
C ARG A 56 19.64 -0.78 -5.34
N ILE A 57 18.91 -1.56 -6.13
CA ILE A 57 17.75 -2.33 -5.69
C ILE A 57 18.15 -3.35 -4.61
N GLU A 58 19.25 -4.09 -4.83
CA GLU A 58 19.75 -5.07 -3.85
C GLU A 58 20.21 -4.42 -2.55
N LEU A 59 20.92 -3.29 -2.62
CA LEU A 59 21.30 -2.51 -1.44
C LEU A 59 20.07 -1.95 -0.73
N GLY A 60 19.11 -1.39 -1.46
CA GLY A 60 17.86 -0.87 -0.90
C GLY A 60 17.04 -1.94 -0.21
N ARG A 61 16.94 -3.12 -0.81
CA ARG A 61 16.29 -4.27 -0.17
C ARG A 61 16.99 -4.65 1.13
N LYS A 62 18.34 -4.76 1.14
CA LYS A 62 19.10 -5.05 2.36
C LYS A 62 18.78 -4.04 3.46
N LEU A 63 18.78 -2.75 3.13
CA LEU A 63 18.44 -1.67 4.06
C LEU A 63 17.00 -1.78 4.56
N PHE A 64 16.04 -2.08 3.71
CA PHE A 64 14.62 -2.19 4.04
C PHE A 64 14.32 -3.27 5.11
N PHE A 65 15.08 -4.37 5.10
CA PHE A 65 14.92 -5.47 6.06
C PHE A 65 15.85 -5.38 7.27
N ASP A 66 16.81 -4.44 7.29
CA ASP A 66 17.81 -4.37 8.35
C ASP A 66 17.28 -3.68 9.62
N ARG A 67 17.09 -4.48 10.66
CA ARG A 67 16.64 -3.98 11.97
C ARG A 67 17.65 -3.05 12.65
N ARG A 68 18.92 -3.17 12.33
CA ARG A 68 19.99 -2.35 12.88
C ARG A 68 19.88 -0.88 12.47
N LEU A 69 19.00 -0.56 11.50
CA LEU A 69 18.72 0.83 11.13
C LEU A 69 17.83 1.55 12.14
N SER A 70 17.15 0.86 13.06
CA SER A 70 16.47 1.51 14.19
C SER A 70 17.43 1.78 15.35
N PHE A 71 17.10 2.75 16.19
CA PHE A 71 17.94 3.17 17.31
C PHE A 71 18.38 2.00 18.22
N ASN A 72 17.46 1.14 18.60
CA ASN A 72 17.74 -0.02 19.49
C ASN A 72 17.97 -1.34 18.73
N GLY A 73 17.99 -1.34 17.39
CA GLY A 73 18.22 -2.53 16.57
C GLY A 73 17.03 -3.50 16.49
N THR A 74 15.81 -3.07 16.84
CA THR A 74 14.65 -3.97 16.89
C THR A 74 13.67 -3.81 15.74
N MET A 75 13.70 -2.66 15.02
CA MET A 75 12.73 -2.31 13.97
C MET A 75 13.38 -2.20 12.60
N SER A 76 12.66 -2.65 11.58
CA SER A 76 12.97 -2.40 10.16
C SER A 76 11.71 -1.97 9.41
N CYS A 77 11.85 -1.44 8.19
CA CYS A 77 10.70 -1.07 7.35
C CYS A 77 9.75 -2.27 7.15
N ALA A 78 10.31 -3.47 6.96
CA ALA A 78 9.55 -4.71 6.76
C ALA A 78 8.70 -5.15 7.96
N MET A 79 8.81 -4.51 9.13
CA MET A 79 7.97 -4.84 10.30
C MET A 79 6.62 -4.11 10.26
N CYS A 80 6.56 -2.93 9.64
CA CYS A 80 5.32 -2.20 9.38
C CYS A 80 4.82 -2.41 7.95
N HIS A 81 5.71 -2.83 7.04
CA HIS A 81 5.43 -3.10 5.63
C HIS A 81 5.75 -4.56 5.31
N VAL A 82 4.93 -5.46 5.86
CA VAL A 82 5.11 -6.93 5.80
C VAL A 82 4.83 -7.42 4.37
N PRO A 83 5.79 -8.05 3.68
CA PRO A 83 5.60 -8.47 2.28
C PRO A 83 4.38 -9.38 2.06
N GLU A 84 4.13 -10.32 2.97
CA GLU A 84 3.01 -11.26 2.91
C GLU A 84 1.65 -10.59 3.14
N GLU A 85 1.64 -9.41 3.71
CA GLU A 85 0.47 -8.59 4.02
C GLU A 85 0.33 -7.41 3.02
N ALA A 86 0.74 -7.63 1.76
CA ALA A 86 0.73 -6.59 0.72
C ALA A 86 1.57 -5.35 1.08
N PHE A 87 2.70 -5.54 1.78
CA PHE A 87 3.58 -4.48 2.26
C PHE A 87 2.86 -3.42 3.13
N THR A 88 1.92 -3.87 3.95
CA THR A 88 1.30 -3.14 5.06
C THR A 88 1.41 -3.97 6.34
N SER A 89 0.65 -3.69 7.39
CA SER A 89 0.59 -4.51 8.60
C SER A 89 -0.87 -4.77 9.00
N ASN A 90 -1.21 -6.05 9.14
CA ASN A 90 -2.53 -6.52 9.55
C ASN A 90 -2.58 -6.86 11.06
N ALA A 91 -1.46 -6.76 11.77
CA ALA A 91 -1.33 -7.22 13.14
C ALA A 91 -2.09 -6.36 14.16
N SER A 92 -2.34 -5.09 13.83
CA SER A 92 -2.99 -4.14 14.73
C SER A 92 -3.70 -3.04 13.93
N ARG A 93 -4.59 -2.31 14.61
CA ARG A 93 -5.35 -1.20 14.03
C ARG A 93 -4.44 -0.12 13.41
N THR A 94 -3.38 0.25 14.12
CA THR A 94 -2.33 1.15 13.63
C THR A 94 -0.98 0.46 13.74
N ALA A 95 0.02 0.91 12.97
CA ALA A 95 1.35 0.34 13.04
C ALA A 95 1.96 0.46 14.45
N LEU A 96 2.76 -0.53 14.84
CA LEU A 96 3.51 -0.53 16.09
C LEU A 96 4.96 -0.20 15.79
N GLY A 97 5.44 0.89 16.37
CA GLY A 97 6.82 1.31 16.27
C GLY A 97 7.71 0.77 17.39
N ILE A 98 8.79 1.50 17.66
CA ILE A 98 9.81 1.12 18.65
C ILE A 98 9.16 0.88 20.03
N GLU A 99 9.59 -0.15 20.73
CA GLU A 99 9.07 -0.52 22.05
C GLU A 99 7.57 -0.80 22.10
N GLY A 100 6.95 -1.12 20.94
CA GLY A 100 5.51 -1.39 20.83
C GLY A 100 4.63 -0.15 20.90
N LYS A 101 5.18 1.05 20.69
CA LYS A 101 4.40 2.29 20.64
C LYS A 101 3.41 2.26 19.49
N SER A 102 2.14 2.48 19.80
CA SER A 102 1.08 2.59 18.78
C SER A 102 1.21 3.90 18.03
N LEU A 103 1.24 3.84 16.70
CA LEU A 103 1.28 5.03 15.87
C LEU A 103 -0.13 5.61 15.67
N LYS A 104 -0.19 6.86 15.23
CA LYS A 104 -1.45 7.58 14.99
C LYS A 104 -2.24 6.98 13.83
N ARG A 105 -1.55 6.43 12.82
CA ARG A 105 -2.15 5.96 11.56
C ARG A 105 -1.74 4.53 11.24
N ASN A 106 -2.55 3.89 10.41
CA ASN A 106 -2.24 2.61 9.81
C ASN A 106 -1.04 2.73 8.84
N ALA A 107 -0.28 1.66 8.65
CA ALA A 107 0.78 1.61 7.64
C ALA A 107 0.14 1.45 6.25
N PRO A 108 0.32 2.39 5.32
CA PRO A 108 -0.18 2.22 3.96
C PRO A 108 0.59 1.12 3.24
N SER A 109 -0.08 0.42 2.32
CA SER A 109 0.60 -0.52 1.43
C SER A 109 1.63 0.21 0.57
N LEU A 110 2.83 -0.39 0.40
CA LEU A 110 3.86 0.09 -0.53
C LEU A 110 3.69 -0.46 -1.96
N LEU A 111 2.71 -1.33 -2.19
CA LEU A 111 2.45 -1.83 -3.54
C LEU A 111 2.06 -0.67 -4.47
N ASN A 112 2.71 -0.61 -5.63
CA ASN A 112 2.51 0.43 -6.63
C ASN A 112 2.78 1.87 -6.11
N VAL A 113 3.60 2.00 -5.06
CA VAL A 113 3.97 3.31 -4.50
C VAL A 113 4.66 4.20 -5.55
N ALA A 114 5.31 3.61 -6.54
CA ALA A 114 5.96 4.29 -7.66
C ALA A 114 5.03 5.21 -8.48
N TRP A 115 3.72 4.95 -8.47
CA TRP A 115 2.71 5.77 -9.17
C TRP A 115 2.08 6.85 -8.29
N GLN A 116 2.47 6.96 -7.02
CA GLN A 116 1.90 7.96 -6.13
C GLN A 116 2.62 9.29 -6.27
N SER A 117 1.88 10.34 -6.57
CA SER A 117 2.39 11.72 -6.66
C SER A 117 2.59 12.39 -5.31
N ALA A 118 1.99 11.85 -4.25
CA ALA A 118 2.12 12.31 -2.88
C ALA A 118 2.13 11.10 -1.95
N LEU A 119 2.98 11.10 -0.95
CA LEU A 119 3.24 9.98 -0.04
C LEU A 119 2.61 10.23 1.34
N PHE A 120 2.47 9.18 2.13
CA PHE A 120 1.68 9.15 3.35
C PHE A 120 0.17 9.36 3.12
N HIS A 121 -0.61 9.31 4.20
CA HIS A 121 -2.06 9.55 4.14
C HIS A 121 -2.42 11.02 3.96
N ASP A 122 -1.52 11.94 4.32
CA ASP A 122 -1.71 13.39 4.29
C ASP A 122 -0.93 14.10 3.17
N GLY A 123 -0.10 13.36 2.43
CA GLY A 123 0.66 13.91 1.30
C GLY A 123 1.78 14.85 1.70
N ARG A 124 2.40 14.63 2.87
CA ARG A 124 3.47 15.49 3.38
C ARG A 124 4.83 15.31 2.71
N GLU A 125 4.94 14.32 1.82
CA GLU A 125 6.18 14.05 1.09
C GLU A 125 5.87 13.67 -0.38
N PHE A 126 6.81 13.94 -1.29
CA PHE A 126 6.65 13.76 -2.73
C PHE A 126 7.76 12.90 -3.36
N SER A 127 8.80 12.56 -2.61
CA SER A 127 9.91 11.74 -3.05
C SER A 127 10.11 10.55 -2.12
N LEU A 128 10.20 9.33 -2.69
CA LEU A 128 10.46 8.12 -1.88
C LEU A 128 11.83 8.18 -1.20
N SER A 129 12.84 8.82 -1.82
CA SER A 129 14.17 8.91 -1.24
C SER A 129 14.23 9.80 0.01
N THR A 130 13.44 10.86 0.06
CA THR A 130 13.31 11.71 1.27
C THR A 130 12.30 11.13 2.25
N GLN A 131 11.24 10.49 1.76
CA GLN A 131 10.23 9.84 2.59
C GLN A 131 10.85 8.79 3.53
N ALA A 132 11.80 7.98 3.02
CA ALA A 132 12.46 6.92 3.80
C ALA A 132 13.11 7.43 5.10
N TRP A 133 13.51 8.70 5.14
CA TRP A 133 14.13 9.31 6.32
C TRP A 133 13.14 9.66 7.44
N ILE A 134 11.87 9.86 7.10
CA ILE A 134 10.86 10.25 8.10
C ILE A 134 10.66 9.14 9.12
N PRO A 135 10.35 7.87 8.76
CA PRO A 135 10.23 6.79 9.74
C PRO A 135 11.56 6.46 10.44
N LEU A 136 12.71 6.61 9.76
CA LEU A 136 14.02 6.38 10.37
C LEU A 136 14.29 7.32 11.54
N LEU A 137 13.79 8.57 11.50
CA LEU A 137 14.02 9.60 12.51
C LEU A 137 12.84 9.77 13.47
N HIS A 138 11.63 9.29 13.12
CA HIS A 138 10.45 9.50 13.97
C HIS A 138 10.61 8.81 15.33
N PRO A 139 10.39 9.53 16.44
CA PRO A 139 10.70 9.02 17.79
C PRO A 139 9.85 7.82 18.23
N ASP A 140 8.69 7.64 17.61
CA ASP A 140 7.80 6.51 17.89
C ASP A 140 7.92 5.37 16.87
N GLU A 141 8.68 5.55 15.75
CA GLU A 141 8.92 4.53 14.74
C GLU A 141 10.30 3.90 14.89
N MET A 142 11.34 4.39 14.21
CA MET A 142 12.70 3.82 14.30
C MET A 142 13.64 4.63 15.20
N ALA A 143 13.24 5.82 15.63
CA ALA A 143 13.77 6.64 16.72
C ALA A 143 15.27 7.02 16.65
N ASN A 144 15.88 7.09 15.46
CA ASN A 144 17.25 7.59 15.40
C ASN A 144 17.30 9.08 15.78
N PRO A 145 18.23 9.50 16.63
CA PRO A 145 18.29 10.89 17.12
C PRO A 145 18.70 11.89 16.03
N SER A 146 19.37 11.41 14.97
CA SER A 146 19.76 12.24 13.83
C SER A 146 20.21 11.38 12.63
N ILE A 147 20.22 12.00 11.44
CA ILE A 147 20.79 11.43 10.21
C ILE A 147 22.27 11.03 10.45
N GLY A 148 23.05 11.93 11.06
CA GLY A 148 24.47 11.70 11.33
C GLY A 148 24.72 10.48 12.23
N HIS A 149 23.86 10.27 13.24
CA HIS A 149 23.94 9.08 14.11
C HIS A 149 23.74 7.79 13.33
N LEU A 150 22.70 7.70 12.51
CA LEU A 150 22.44 6.51 11.71
C LEU A 150 23.56 6.26 10.70
N LEU A 151 24.01 7.27 9.98
CA LEU A 151 25.10 7.14 9.00
C LEU A 151 26.43 6.72 9.64
N HIS A 152 26.73 7.22 10.87
CA HIS A 152 27.90 6.77 11.63
C HIS A 152 27.81 5.28 11.98
N ARG A 153 26.64 4.82 12.41
CA ARG A 153 26.41 3.38 12.69
C ARG A 153 26.60 2.51 11.44
N ILE A 154 26.02 2.90 10.30
CA ILE A 154 26.14 2.14 9.04
C ILE A 154 27.61 2.03 8.64
N ARG A 155 28.43 3.12 8.76
CA ARG A 155 29.88 3.08 8.47
C ARG A 155 30.64 2.14 9.38
N GLY A 156 30.13 1.84 10.57
CA GLY A 156 30.72 0.88 11.50
C GLY A 156 30.31 -0.57 11.27
N MET A 157 29.40 -0.85 10.34
CA MET A 157 28.90 -2.21 10.06
C MET A 157 29.75 -2.85 8.94
N ALA A 158 30.52 -3.89 9.28
CA ALA A 158 31.45 -4.53 8.35
C ALA A 158 30.77 -5.07 7.07
N ASP A 159 29.53 -5.50 7.16
CA ASP A 159 28.75 -6.00 6.00
C ASP A 159 28.22 -4.90 5.07
N TYR A 160 28.40 -3.62 5.42
CA TYR A 160 28.16 -2.47 4.55
C TYR A 160 29.47 -1.86 4.01
N ASP A 161 30.63 -2.34 4.47
CA ASP A 161 31.91 -1.77 4.06
C ASP A 161 32.12 -1.82 2.54
N GLY A 162 32.38 -0.67 1.94
CA GLY A 162 32.53 -0.47 0.50
C GLY A 162 31.28 -0.75 -0.35
N GLN A 163 30.12 -1.11 0.24
CA GLN A 163 28.92 -1.40 -0.56
C GLN A 163 28.36 -0.13 -1.22
N PHE A 164 28.22 0.95 -0.45
CA PHE A 164 27.74 2.23 -0.99
C PHE A 164 28.67 2.76 -2.07
N GLU A 165 29.98 2.72 -1.84
CA GLU A 165 30.99 3.19 -2.78
C GLU A 165 30.94 2.42 -4.11
N ARG A 166 30.72 1.11 -4.07
CA ARG A 166 30.52 0.29 -5.28
C ARG A 166 29.25 0.66 -6.04
N VAL A 167 28.14 0.87 -5.33
CA VAL A 167 26.82 1.16 -5.90
C VAL A 167 26.75 2.60 -6.42
N PHE A 168 27.34 3.56 -5.69
CA PHE A 168 27.24 4.99 -5.98
C PHE A 168 28.55 5.63 -6.47
N ARG A 169 29.36 4.86 -7.22
CA ARG A 169 30.55 5.35 -7.92
C ARG A 169 31.54 6.10 -7.01
N GLY A 170 31.81 5.55 -5.85
CA GLY A 170 32.73 6.11 -4.86
C GLY A 170 32.08 6.93 -3.76
N ALA A 171 30.78 7.23 -3.86
CA ALA A 171 30.05 7.92 -2.78
C ALA A 171 29.68 6.93 -1.68
N GLY A 172 30.12 7.21 -0.45
CA GLY A 172 29.80 6.43 0.74
C GLY A 172 28.37 6.66 1.27
N PRO A 173 28.06 6.11 2.46
CA PRO A 173 26.76 6.31 3.09
C PRO A 173 26.46 7.78 3.38
N SER A 174 25.40 8.30 2.79
CA SER A 174 24.91 9.68 2.96
C SER A 174 23.37 9.67 2.98
N MET A 175 22.75 10.85 3.23
CA MET A 175 21.31 11.01 3.15
C MET A 175 20.79 10.63 1.76
N GLU A 176 21.46 11.08 0.72
CA GLU A 176 21.11 10.88 -0.68
C GLU A 176 21.28 9.40 -1.08
N THR A 177 22.43 8.77 -0.78
CA THR A 177 22.71 7.41 -1.22
C THR A 177 21.86 6.36 -0.51
N LEU A 178 21.56 6.56 0.78
CA LEU A 178 20.66 5.67 1.53
C LEU A 178 19.22 5.79 1.04
N GLY A 179 18.72 7.03 0.93
CA GLY A 179 17.36 7.27 0.41
C GLY A 179 17.19 6.76 -1.02
N ALA A 180 18.19 6.99 -1.91
CA ALA A 180 18.17 6.49 -3.28
C ALA A 180 18.18 4.94 -3.36
N ALA A 181 18.90 4.27 -2.45
CA ALA A 181 18.90 2.81 -2.42
C ALA A 181 17.53 2.27 -1.95
N ILE A 182 16.98 2.77 -0.84
CA ILE A 182 15.68 2.31 -0.33
C ILE A 182 14.59 2.56 -1.37
N SER A 183 14.52 3.77 -1.94
CA SER A 183 13.54 4.10 -2.98
C SER A 183 13.67 3.22 -4.22
N ALA A 184 14.89 2.87 -4.64
CA ALA A 184 15.10 1.96 -5.77
C ALA A 184 14.48 0.58 -5.53
N PHE A 185 14.53 0.06 -4.31
CA PHE A 185 13.81 -1.16 -3.94
C PHE A 185 12.29 -0.94 -3.93
N GLU A 186 11.78 0.16 -3.35
CA GLU A 186 10.35 0.45 -3.29
C GLU A 186 9.72 0.62 -4.67
N PHE A 187 10.44 1.18 -5.64
CA PHE A 187 10.01 1.23 -7.05
C PHE A 187 9.78 -0.16 -7.66
N THR A 188 10.38 -1.22 -7.12
CA THR A 188 10.16 -2.60 -7.59
C THR A 188 8.90 -3.26 -7.03
N LEU A 189 8.24 -2.65 -6.07
CA LEU A 189 7.05 -3.20 -5.41
C LEU A 189 5.80 -3.02 -6.28
N VAL A 190 5.82 -3.67 -7.44
CA VAL A 190 4.78 -3.57 -8.47
C VAL A 190 3.84 -4.78 -8.39
N SER A 191 2.54 -4.51 -8.28
CA SER A 191 1.48 -5.51 -8.30
C SER A 191 0.44 -5.16 -9.35
N ALA A 192 0.35 -5.98 -10.39
CA ALA A 192 -0.44 -5.79 -11.60
C ALA A 192 -1.04 -7.12 -12.08
N ASP A 193 -1.65 -7.14 -13.27
CA ASP A 193 -2.21 -8.32 -13.92
C ASP A 193 -3.23 -9.05 -13.03
N SER A 194 -4.11 -8.27 -12.37
CA SER A 194 -5.21 -8.80 -11.59
C SER A 194 -6.27 -9.46 -12.50
N ARG A 195 -7.20 -10.24 -11.90
CA ARG A 195 -8.34 -10.79 -12.64
C ARG A 195 -9.19 -9.68 -13.26
N PHE A 196 -9.33 -8.54 -12.57
CA PHE A 196 -9.96 -7.34 -13.11
C PHE A 196 -9.24 -6.81 -14.34
N ASP A 197 -7.89 -6.69 -14.32
CA ASP A 197 -7.12 -6.21 -15.46
C ASP A 197 -7.31 -7.12 -16.69
N ARG A 198 -7.23 -8.43 -16.50
CA ARG A 198 -7.42 -9.40 -17.57
C ARG A 198 -8.82 -9.33 -18.17
N TRP A 199 -9.84 -9.14 -17.35
CA TRP A 199 -11.21 -8.97 -17.80
C TRP A 199 -11.42 -7.64 -18.53
N ARG A 200 -10.97 -6.55 -17.91
CA ARG A 200 -11.27 -5.19 -18.37
C ARG A 200 -10.45 -4.78 -19.59
N TYR A 201 -9.17 -5.13 -19.60
CA TYR A 201 -8.18 -4.69 -20.60
C TYR A 201 -7.64 -5.82 -21.46
N GLY A 202 -7.69 -7.06 -20.96
CA GLY A 202 -7.12 -8.24 -21.62
C GLY A 202 -8.10 -9.02 -22.49
N GLY A 203 -9.37 -8.62 -22.60
CA GLY A 203 -10.39 -9.31 -23.37
C GLY A 203 -10.77 -10.71 -22.83
N GLN A 204 -10.34 -11.06 -21.60
CA GLN A 204 -10.64 -12.34 -20.98
C GLN A 204 -11.97 -12.28 -20.22
N GLY A 205 -13.09 -12.42 -20.94
CA GLY A 205 -14.43 -12.28 -20.37
C GLY A 205 -14.73 -13.18 -19.17
N SER A 206 -14.09 -14.34 -19.06
CA SER A 206 -14.25 -15.29 -17.95
C SER A 206 -13.31 -15.04 -16.76
N ALA A 207 -12.43 -14.03 -16.81
CA ALA A 207 -11.52 -13.72 -15.71
C ALA A 207 -12.26 -13.19 -14.47
N LEU A 208 -13.44 -12.59 -14.65
CA LEU A 208 -14.38 -12.27 -13.58
C LEU A 208 -15.66 -13.10 -13.75
N ASN A 209 -16.19 -13.62 -12.63
CA ASN A 209 -17.50 -14.23 -12.60
C ASN A 209 -18.64 -13.19 -12.61
N ASP A 210 -19.90 -13.62 -12.76
CA ASP A 210 -21.07 -12.74 -12.90
C ASP A 210 -21.25 -11.83 -11.67
N VAL A 211 -20.95 -12.31 -10.46
CA VAL A 211 -21.06 -11.55 -9.22
C VAL A 211 -20.03 -10.43 -9.20
N GLU A 212 -18.78 -10.73 -9.56
CA GLU A 212 -17.69 -9.74 -9.62
C GLU A 212 -17.95 -8.68 -10.69
N GLN A 213 -18.45 -9.11 -11.87
CA GLN A 213 -18.85 -8.18 -12.94
C GLN A 213 -20.03 -7.30 -12.50
N ARG A 214 -21.00 -7.87 -11.78
CA ARG A 214 -22.11 -7.10 -11.18
C ARG A 214 -21.53 -6.08 -10.18
N GLY A 215 -20.58 -6.50 -9.34
CA GLY A 215 -19.90 -5.65 -8.38
C GLY A 215 -19.21 -4.46 -9.05
N PHE A 216 -18.51 -4.67 -10.16
CA PHE A 216 -17.91 -3.58 -10.94
C PHE A 216 -18.96 -2.61 -11.50
N ARG A 217 -20.08 -3.11 -12.01
CA ARG A 217 -21.16 -2.24 -12.50
C ARG A 217 -21.75 -1.37 -11.38
N ILE A 218 -21.88 -1.92 -10.17
CA ILE A 218 -22.34 -1.16 -8.99
C ILE A 218 -21.27 -0.14 -8.58
N PHE A 219 -20.01 -0.56 -8.49
CA PHE A 219 -18.85 0.28 -8.15
C PHE A 219 -18.74 1.50 -9.06
N SER A 220 -18.92 1.32 -10.37
CA SER A 220 -18.83 2.40 -11.37
C SER A 220 -20.14 3.17 -11.57
N GLY A 221 -21.29 2.60 -11.20
CA GLY A 221 -22.61 3.19 -11.35
C GLY A 221 -23.19 3.70 -10.03
N LYS A 222 -24.14 2.95 -9.45
CA LYS A 222 -24.89 3.32 -8.24
C LYS A 222 -23.97 3.63 -7.04
N GLY A 223 -22.87 2.90 -6.89
CA GLY A 223 -21.87 3.09 -5.82
C GLY A 223 -21.00 4.33 -5.97
N ARG A 224 -20.90 4.91 -7.16
CA ARG A 224 -20.11 6.11 -7.49
C ARG A 224 -18.64 6.08 -7.02
N CYS A 225 -18.08 4.91 -6.79
CA CYS A 225 -16.73 4.76 -6.24
C CYS A 225 -15.66 5.27 -7.22
N THR A 226 -15.94 5.21 -8.54
CA THR A 226 -15.05 5.71 -9.59
C THR A 226 -14.88 7.24 -9.61
N VAL A 227 -15.63 7.99 -8.82
CA VAL A 227 -15.43 9.44 -8.66
C VAL A 227 -14.05 9.73 -8.03
N CYS A 228 -13.60 8.86 -7.11
CA CYS A 228 -12.29 8.96 -6.45
C CYS A 228 -11.33 7.83 -6.88
N HIS A 229 -11.87 6.63 -7.13
CA HIS A 229 -11.08 5.46 -7.53
C HIS A 229 -11.15 5.26 -9.05
N LEU A 230 -10.40 6.07 -9.77
CA LEU A 230 -10.44 6.18 -11.24
C LEU A 230 -10.15 4.85 -11.94
N VAL A 231 -10.95 4.59 -12.98
CA VAL A 231 -10.80 3.47 -13.91
C VAL A 231 -10.83 4.05 -15.33
N ASP A 232 -9.65 4.09 -15.95
CA ASP A 232 -9.52 4.63 -17.29
C ASP A 232 -9.82 3.58 -18.38
N GLU A 233 -9.72 3.98 -19.64
CA GLU A 233 -10.01 3.09 -20.78
C GLU A 233 -8.99 1.98 -20.95
N ARG A 234 -7.72 2.21 -20.58
CA ARG A 234 -6.59 1.31 -20.84
C ARG A 234 -5.89 0.79 -19.58
N ASP A 235 -6.10 1.45 -18.45
CA ASP A 235 -5.47 1.13 -17.18
C ASP A 235 -6.30 1.64 -16.01
N ALA A 236 -5.97 1.24 -14.79
CA ALA A 236 -6.62 1.72 -13.59
C ALA A 236 -5.65 1.73 -12.40
N LEU A 237 -5.27 2.90 -11.93
CA LEU A 237 -4.59 3.03 -10.65
C LEU A 237 -5.57 2.88 -9.48
N LEU A 238 -6.89 3.04 -9.72
CA LEU A 238 -7.96 3.00 -8.73
C LEU A 238 -7.74 4.03 -7.61
N SER A 239 -7.26 5.21 -7.98
CA SER A 239 -7.04 6.38 -7.14
C SER A 239 -7.01 7.63 -8.04
N ASP A 240 -7.51 8.76 -7.53
CA ASP A 240 -7.35 10.07 -8.16
C ASP A 240 -6.13 10.85 -7.62
N GLY A 241 -5.42 10.27 -6.62
CA GLY A 241 -4.28 10.90 -5.95
C GLY A 241 -4.63 12.16 -5.15
N LYS A 242 -5.92 12.52 -5.05
CA LYS A 242 -6.41 13.72 -4.35
C LYS A 242 -6.73 13.43 -2.89
N PHE A 243 -7.12 14.49 -2.17
CA PHE A 243 -7.44 14.44 -0.75
C PHE A 243 -8.92 14.73 -0.54
N HIS A 244 -9.56 13.88 0.28
CA HIS A 244 -10.99 13.98 0.51
C HIS A 244 -11.33 13.81 2.00
N VAL A 245 -12.34 14.53 2.47
CA VAL A 245 -12.91 14.36 3.81
C VAL A 245 -13.99 13.30 3.71
N THR A 246 -13.72 12.10 4.20
CA THR A 246 -14.69 11.00 4.25
C THR A 246 -15.41 10.90 5.59
N GLY A 247 -14.83 11.53 6.63
CA GLY A 247 -15.31 11.43 8.01
C GLY A 247 -14.88 10.14 8.70
N ALA A 248 -14.01 9.31 8.08
CA ALA A 248 -13.43 8.16 8.77
C ALA A 248 -12.59 8.64 9.97
N GLY A 249 -12.68 7.93 11.10
CA GLY A 249 -11.99 8.29 12.33
C GLY A 249 -12.47 9.55 13.03
N PHE A 250 -13.41 10.30 12.43
CA PHE A 250 -13.97 11.49 13.06
C PHE A 250 -15.02 11.08 14.11
N ALA A 251 -14.75 11.43 15.37
CA ALA A 251 -15.72 11.35 16.45
C ALA A 251 -16.18 12.78 16.83
N PRO A 252 -17.46 13.13 16.64
CA PRO A 252 -17.96 14.43 17.09
C PRO A 252 -17.86 14.51 18.61
N PRO A 253 -17.54 15.66 19.17
CA PRO A 253 -17.53 15.85 20.61
C PRO A 253 -18.93 15.57 21.19
N GLY A 254 -19.03 14.62 22.09
CA GLY A 254 -20.21 14.36 22.92
C GLY A 254 -21.30 13.48 22.29
N GLY A 255 -21.54 12.34 22.88
CA GLY A 255 -22.73 11.55 22.62
C GLY A 255 -22.62 10.03 22.77
N ARG A 256 -21.43 9.46 22.85
CA ARG A 256 -21.27 8.03 23.11
C ARG A 256 -20.93 7.77 24.57
N SER A 257 -21.56 6.75 25.13
CA SER A 257 -21.19 6.25 26.45
C SER A 257 -20.54 4.89 26.30
N PHE A 258 -19.42 4.67 27.00
CA PHE A 258 -18.68 3.43 26.99
C PHE A 258 -18.74 2.81 28.41
N VAL A 259 -19.09 1.54 28.49
CA VAL A 259 -18.98 0.80 29.74
C VAL A 259 -17.56 0.25 29.83
N VAL A 260 -16.79 0.75 30.78
CA VAL A 260 -15.40 0.34 30.98
C VAL A 260 -15.29 -0.51 32.25
N PRO A 261 -14.88 -1.78 32.15
CA PRO A 261 -14.62 -2.58 33.34
C PRO A 261 -13.36 -2.09 34.06
N LEU A 262 -13.49 -1.70 35.33
CA LEU A 262 -12.37 -1.27 36.16
C LEU A 262 -11.77 -2.42 36.97
N ALA A 263 -12.61 -3.37 37.39
CA ALA A 263 -12.23 -4.58 38.12
C ALA A 263 -13.35 -5.61 38.00
N ARG A 264 -13.12 -6.83 38.52
CA ARG A 264 -14.13 -7.89 38.49
C ARG A 264 -15.40 -7.45 39.22
N GLY A 265 -16.48 -7.26 38.44
CA GLY A 265 -17.77 -6.81 38.99
C GLY A 265 -17.90 -5.28 39.19
N VAL A 266 -16.88 -4.51 38.83
CA VAL A 266 -16.90 -3.04 38.90
C VAL A 266 -16.78 -2.47 37.49
N GLN A 267 -17.76 -1.69 37.08
CA GLN A 267 -17.80 -1.01 35.77
C GLN A 267 -18.07 0.47 36.00
N THR A 268 -17.54 1.31 35.12
CA THR A 268 -17.89 2.73 35.01
C THR A 268 -18.40 3.05 33.62
N VAL A 269 -19.22 4.07 33.52
CA VAL A 269 -19.66 4.61 32.24
C VAL A 269 -18.88 5.89 32.01
N LEU A 270 -18.07 5.89 30.95
CA LEU A 270 -17.38 7.08 30.47
C LEU A 270 -18.18 7.67 29.31
N THR A 271 -18.36 8.98 29.28
CA THR A 271 -18.90 9.70 28.12
C THR A 271 -17.76 10.09 27.19
N ASP A 272 -18.08 10.42 25.93
CA ASP A 272 -17.07 10.96 24.99
C ASP A 272 -16.37 12.20 25.57
N ILE A 273 -17.05 12.99 26.42
CA ILE A 273 -16.44 14.13 27.11
C ILE A 273 -15.38 13.66 28.11
N ASP A 274 -15.68 12.60 28.86
CA ASP A 274 -14.70 12.02 29.81
C ASP A 274 -13.53 11.40 29.07
N VAL A 275 -13.79 10.71 27.95
CA VAL A 275 -12.76 10.11 27.07
C VAL A 275 -11.95 11.21 26.40
N VAL A 276 -12.56 12.29 25.91
CA VAL A 276 -11.85 13.45 25.34
C VAL A 276 -11.06 14.18 26.40
N ALA A 277 -11.58 14.33 27.61
CA ALA A 277 -10.84 14.93 28.72
C ALA A 277 -9.63 14.06 29.13
N PHE A 278 -9.78 12.74 29.12
CA PHE A 278 -8.69 11.78 29.39
C PHE A 278 -7.75 11.63 28.19
N ALA A 279 -8.27 11.67 26.96
CA ALA A 279 -7.54 11.61 25.69
C ALA A 279 -7.07 13.01 25.20
N ALA A 280 -7.31 14.08 25.93
CA ALA A 280 -6.84 15.43 25.60
C ALA A 280 -5.30 15.53 25.54
N SER A 281 -4.59 14.44 25.91
CA SER A 281 -3.17 14.26 25.66
C SER A 281 -2.83 13.82 24.22
N VAL A 282 -3.83 13.31 23.45
CA VAL A 282 -3.62 12.90 22.06
C VAL A 282 -4.45 13.83 21.16
N PRO A 283 -3.82 14.77 20.46
CA PRO A 283 -4.53 15.65 19.53
C PRO A 283 -5.27 14.84 18.47
N PRO A 284 -6.50 15.25 18.08
CA PRO A 284 -7.20 14.60 16.97
C PRO A 284 -6.35 14.65 15.69
N ASP A 285 -6.52 13.64 14.84
CA ASP A 285 -5.87 13.66 13.52
C ASP A 285 -6.60 14.64 12.61
N LEU A 286 -5.98 15.77 12.32
CA LEU A 286 -6.53 16.80 11.46
C LEU A 286 -6.24 16.55 9.97
N GLY A 287 -5.59 15.41 9.64
CA GLY A 287 -5.28 15.03 8.27
C GLY A 287 -4.31 15.98 7.58
N ARG A 288 -4.57 16.28 6.33
CA ARG A 288 -3.73 17.15 5.51
C ARG A 288 -3.59 18.56 6.05
N PHE A 289 -4.56 19.06 6.82
CA PHE A 289 -4.47 20.37 7.50
C PHE A 289 -3.21 20.51 8.35
N GLU A 290 -2.71 19.42 8.96
CA GLU A 290 -1.48 19.46 9.77
C GLU A 290 -0.23 19.89 8.96
N ILE A 291 -0.32 19.81 7.63
CA ILE A 291 0.77 20.13 6.70
C ILE A 291 0.53 21.46 5.98
N THR A 292 -0.70 21.67 5.49
CA THR A 292 -1.03 22.83 4.65
C THR A 292 -1.47 24.06 5.44
N LEU A 293 -2.00 23.85 6.64
CA LEU A 293 -2.68 24.85 7.45
C LEU A 293 -3.90 25.49 6.75
N ASP A 294 -4.34 24.92 5.62
CA ASP A 294 -5.55 25.34 4.92
C ASP A 294 -6.78 24.72 5.62
N PRO A 295 -7.74 25.52 6.10
CA PRO A 295 -8.97 25.02 6.72
C PRO A 295 -9.76 24.06 5.83
N ALA A 296 -9.68 24.17 4.50
CA ALA A 296 -10.33 23.28 3.54
C ALA A 296 -9.76 21.84 3.58
N ASP A 297 -8.51 21.68 4.01
CA ASP A 297 -7.82 20.40 4.11
C ASP A 297 -8.07 19.66 5.46
N ARG A 298 -8.89 20.25 6.35
CA ARG A 298 -9.14 19.66 7.66
C ARG A 298 -9.87 18.33 7.53
N TYR A 299 -9.29 17.28 8.13
CA TYR A 299 -9.76 15.87 8.05
C TYR A 299 -9.70 15.27 6.64
N ALA A 300 -8.99 15.90 5.72
CA ALA A 300 -8.77 15.35 4.39
C ALA A 300 -7.60 14.36 4.41
N PHE A 301 -7.81 13.22 3.74
CA PHE A 301 -6.81 12.17 3.56
C PHE A 301 -6.76 11.77 2.09
N LYS A 302 -5.59 11.30 1.64
CA LYS A 302 -5.36 10.89 0.26
C LYS A 302 -6.19 9.66 -0.09
N THR A 303 -6.78 9.65 -1.28
CA THR A 303 -7.41 8.46 -1.86
C THR A 303 -6.36 7.37 -2.08
N PRO A 304 -6.44 6.22 -1.38
CA PRO A 304 -5.52 5.11 -1.64
C PRO A 304 -5.87 4.39 -2.94
N SER A 305 -4.89 3.73 -3.56
CA SER A 305 -5.19 2.73 -4.58
C SER A 305 -5.97 1.57 -3.97
N LEU A 306 -6.95 1.03 -4.71
CA LEU A 306 -7.67 -0.18 -4.29
C LEU A 306 -7.02 -1.47 -4.81
N ARG A 307 -5.89 -1.38 -5.50
CA ARG A 307 -5.15 -2.59 -5.90
C ARG A 307 -4.69 -3.35 -4.67
N ASN A 308 -4.96 -4.66 -4.66
CA ASN A 308 -4.70 -5.56 -3.52
C ASN A 308 -5.42 -5.17 -2.22
N VAL A 309 -6.51 -4.40 -2.28
CA VAL A 309 -7.22 -3.91 -1.10
C VAL A 309 -7.71 -5.03 -0.19
N ALA A 310 -8.02 -6.20 -0.74
CA ALA A 310 -8.44 -7.37 0.04
C ALA A 310 -7.34 -7.92 0.98
N ARG A 311 -6.08 -7.48 0.81
CA ARG A 311 -4.92 -7.92 1.60
C ARG A 311 -4.47 -6.89 2.64
N SER A 312 -5.05 -5.69 2.64
CA SER A 312 -4.54 -4.56 3.43
C SER A 312 -5.47 -4.13 4.57
N ALA A 313 -6.23 -5.06 5.13
CA ALA A 313 -6.97 -4.82 6.37
C ALA A 313 -5.98 -4.53 7.54
N PRO A 314 -6.36 -3.76 8.58
CA PRO A 314 -7.60 -3.00 8.70
C PRO A 314 -7.61 -1.72 7.84
N TYR A 315 -8.79 -1.20 7.57
CA TYR A 315 -9.01 -0.13 6.60
C TYR A 315 -9.13 1.24 7.25
N MET A 316 -9.10 2.27 6.42
CA MET A 316 -9.02 3.70 6.71
C MET A 316 -7.62 4.11 7.20
N HIS A 317 -7.38 5.43 7.26
CA HIS A 317 -6.08 5.96 7.68
C HIS A 317 -5.71 5.57 9.13
N ASP A 318 -6.73 5.30 9.95
CA ASP A 318 -6.60 4.96 11.37
C ASP A 318 -6.89 3.49 11.68
N GLY A 319 -7.15 2.66 10.66
CA GLY A 319 -7.48 1.24 10.82
C GLY A 319 -8.81 0.99 11.55
N SER A 320 -9.76 1.93 11.49
CA SER A 320 -11.02 1.85 12.25
C SER A 320 -11.99 0.80 11.76
N LEU A 321 -11.86 0.32 10.53
CA LEU A 321 -12.74 -0.69 9.93
C LEU A 321 -11.94 -1.97 9.66
N ALA A 322 -12.45 -3.10 10.16
CA ALA A 322 -11.73 -4.37 10.12
C ALA A 322 -11.93 -5.14 8.80
N THR A 323 -13.06 -4.94 8.13
CA THR A 323 -13.47 -5.73 6.95
C THR A 323 -13.89 -4.85 5.77
N LEU A 324 -13.82 -5.41 4.55
CA LEU A 324 -14.36 -4.73 3.36
C LEU A 324 -15.86 -4.51 3.45
N GLU A 325 -16.57 -5.41 4.11
CA GLU A 325 -17.98 -5.32 4.36
C GLU A 325 -18.31 -4.05 5.19
N GLU A 326 -17.56 -3.80 6.27
CA GLU A 326 -17.67 -2.57 7.07
C GLU A 326 -17.33 -1.31 6.27
N VAL A 327 -16.35 -1.38 5.37
CA VAL A 327 -16.00 -0.27 4.46
C VAL A 327 -17.18 0.05 3.52
N ILE A 328 -17.80 -0.97 2.94
CA ILE A 328 -18.95 -0.76 2.06
C ILE A 328 -20.16 -0.22 2.86
N ASP A 329 -20.39 -0.70 4.07
CA ASP A 329 -21.45 -0.19 4.95
C ASP A 329 -21.21 1.28 5.34
N PHE A 330 -19.97 1.67 5.62
CA PHE A 330 -19.58 3.05 5.88
C PHE A 330 -19.89 3.98 4.70
N TYR A 331 -19.53 3.59 3.48
CA TYR A 331 -19.80 4.39 2.29
C TYR A 331 -21.28 4.33 1.87
N ASP A 332 -21.97 3.22 2.10
CA ASP A 332 -23.42 3.11 1.86
C ASP A 332 -24.23 4.11 2.70
N GLN A 333 -23.78 4.41 3.91
CA GLN A 333 -24.34 5.44 4.78
C GLN A 333 -23.93 6.87 4.38
N GLY A 334 -23.06 7.03 3.38
CA GLY A 334 -22.54 8.33 2.92
C GLY A 334 -21.35 8.83 3.70
N GLY A 335 -20.57 7.94 4.32
CA GLY A 335 -19.39 8.29 5.12
C GLY A 335 -19.71 8.76 6.53
N GLY A 336 -18.70 9.30 7.22
CA GLY A 336 -18.85 9.83 8.57
C GLY A 336 -19.34 11.28 8.62
N GLY A 337 -19.48 11.81 9.85
CA GLY A 337 -20.08 13.14 10.13
C GLY A 337 -19.08 14.30 10.21
N ALA A 338 -17.87 14.21 9.62
CA ALA A 338 -16.86 15.26 9.73
C ALA A 338 -17.29 16.57 9.06
N PRO A 339 -16.92 17.74 9.63
CA PRO A 339 -17.09 19.00 8.96
C PRO A 339 -16.31 19.04 7.64
N GLY A 340 -16.88 19.63 6.59
CA GLY A 340 -16.25 19.70 5.26
C GLY A 340 -16.27 18.38 4.50
N LYS A 341 -17.11 17.42 4.92
CA LYS A 341 -17.26 16.13 4.19
C LYS A 341 -17.51 16.36 2.70
N SER A 342 -16.82 15.57 1.87
CA SER A 342 -16.94 15.63 0.42
C SER A 342 -18.40 15.48 -0.03
N GLU A 343 -18.85 16.38 -0.90
CA GLU A 343 -20.21 16.36 -1.50
C GLU A 343 -20.45 15.11 -2.36
N ALA A 344 -19.38 14.46 -2.83
CA ALA A 344 -19.47 13.18 -3.54
C ALA A 344 -20.04 12.05 -2.65
N LEU A 345 -20.01 12.21 -1.32
CA LEU A 345 -20.43 11.19 -0.38
C LEU A 345 -21.86 11.45 0.11
N SER A 346 -22.77 10.62 -0.36
CA SER A 346 -24.16 10.56 0.13
C SER A 346 -24.58 9.11 0.23
N ALA A 347 -25.65 8.83 0.96
CA ALA A 347 -26.20 7.48 1.09
C ALA A 347 -26.46 6.86 -0.30
N LEU A 348 -26.02 5.60 -0.47
CA LEU A 348 -26.09 4.89 -1.76
C LEU A 348 -27.34 4.03 -1.86
N GLY A 349 -27.86 3.53 -0.74
CA GLY A 349 -29.02 2.65 -0.68
C GLY A 349 -28.76 1.28 -1.34
N LEU A 350 -27.58 0.70 -1.09
CA LEU A 350 -27.23 -0.61 -1.61
C LEU A 350 -27.97 -1.71 -0.85
N ASP A 351 -28.55 -2.65 -1.58
CA ASP A 351 -29.09 -3.85 -0.95
C ASP A 351 -27.96 -4.82 -0.53
N PRO A 352 -28.25 -5.85 0.30
CA PRO A 352 -27.23 -6.78 0.78
C PRO A 352 -26.51 -7.56 -0.35
N ASP A 353 -27.20 -7.85 -1.47
CA ASP A 353 -26.60 -8.55 -2.60
C ASP A 353 -25.67 -7.62 -3.40
N GLU A 354 -26.04 -6.36 -3.52
CA GLU A 354 -25.20 -5.33 -4.13
C GLU A 354 -23.92 -5.12 -3.34
N LYS A 355 -24.01 -5.04 -1.99
CA LYS A 355 -22.81 -4.93 -1.11
C LYS A 355 -21.88 -6.13 -1.27
N ARG A 356 -22.42 -7.35 -1.26
CA ARG A 356 -21.63 -8.57 -1.48
C ARG A 356 -20.96 -8.58 -2.86
N ALA A 357 -21.65 -8.11 -3.89
CA ALA A 357 -21.10 -8.04 -5.23
C ALA A 357 -19.93 -7.04 -5.31
N VAL A 358 -20.03 -5.87 -4.68
CA VAL A 358 -18.92 -4.89 -4.63
C VAL A 358 -17.74 -5.48 -3.88
N VAL A 359 -17.92 -6.14 -2.75
CA VAL A 359 -16.83 -6.82 -2.02
C VAL A 359 -16.18 -7.91 -2.88
N ALA A 360 -16.96 -8.70 -3.61
CA ALA A 360 -16.43 -9.71 -4.54
C ALA A 360 -15.57 -9.06 -5.64
N PHE A 361 -16.02 -7.94 -6.20
CA PHE A 361 -15.23 -7.16 -7.15
C PHE A 361 -13.92 -6.67 -6.54
N LEU A 362 -13.93 -6.06 -5.36
CA LEU A 362 -12.72 -5.58 -4.68
C LEU A 362 -11.70 -6.70 -4.46
N ARG A 363 -12.13 -7.93 -4.17
CA ARG A 363 -11.27 -9.10 -4.06
C ARG A 363 -10.67 -9.56 -5.39
N SER A 364 -11.20 -9.13 -6.53
CA SER A 364 -10.63 -9.42 -7.85
C SER A 364 -9.46 -8.53 -8.24
N LEU A 365 -9.15 -7.50 -7.42
CA LEU A 365 -8.09 -6.52 -7.65
C LEU A 365 -6.70 -6.97 -7.16
N ASP A 366 -6.57 -8.19 -6.65
CA ASP A 366 -5.30 -8.79 -6.26
C ASP A 366 -4.45 -9.08 -7.50
N GLY A 367 -3.22 -8.56 -7.51
CA GLY A 367 -2.27 -8.79 -8.60
C GLY A 367 -1.75 -10.23 -8.62
N ALA A 368 -1.56 -10.79 -9.81
CA ALA A 368 -1.18 -12.20 -10.00
C ALA A 368 0.20 -12.54 -9.41
N GLY A 369 1.14 -11.59 -9.41
CA GLY A 369 2.53 -11.76 -8.95
C GLY A 369 2.76 -11.58 -7.45
N LEU A 370 1.75 -11.22 -6.67
CA LEU A 370 1.92 -10.84 -5.26
C LEU A 370 2.62 -11.90 -4.39
N PRO A 371 2.29 -13.22 -4.45
CA PRO A 371 3.00 -14.22 -3.65
C PRO A 371 4.48 -14.34 -4.01
N ALA A 372 4.81 -14.26 -5.30
CA ALA A 372 6.20 -14.31 -5.78
C ALA A 372 6.96 -13.04 -5.36
N LEU A 373 6.33 -11.87 -5.43
CA LEU A 373 6.91 -10.61 -4.99
C LEU A 373 7.25 -10.65 -3.49
N ALA A 374 6.34 -11.13 -2.65
CA ALA A 374 6.56 -11.27 -1.22
C ALA A 374 7.72 -12.22 -0.90
N SER A 375 7.73 -13.41 -1.54
CA SER A 375 8.80 -14.40 -1.38
C SER A 375 10.16 -13.86 -1.84
N ASN A 376 10.24 -13.28 -3.03
CA ASN A 376 11.49 -12.76 -3.61
C ASN A 376 12.06 -11.59 -2.79
N SER A 377 11.20 -10.79 -2.17
CA SER A 377 11.63 -9.69 -1.30
C SER A 377 12.41 -10.18 -0.08
N ARG A 378 12.11 -11.38 0.45
CA ARG A 378 12.78 -11.95 1.62
C ARG A 378 14.00 -12.82 1.30
N LEU A 379 13.96 -13.59 0.21
CA LEU A 379 14.94 -14.67 -0.07
C LEU A 379 16.40 -14.22 -0.19
N GLN A 380 16.66 -12.92 -0.30
CA GLN A 380 18.02 -12.37 -0.42
C GLN A 380 18.43 -11.47 0.77
N SER A 381 17.63 -11.44 1.84
CA SER A 381 17.85 -10.57 3.00
C SER A 381 18.54 -11.26 4.18
N LEU A 382 18.84 -12.55 4.08
CA LEU A 382 19.58 -13.28 5.12
C LEU A 382 21.05 -13.40 4.73
N PRO A 383 21.98 -13.07 5.66
CA PRO A 383 23.40 -13.38 5.47
C PRO A 383 23.66 -14.89 5.52
#